data_b6d1f1b3cda90a742fdaac99a0891d32
#
_entry.id   b6d1f1b3cda90a742fdaac99a0891d32
#
_cell.length_a   1.000
_cell.length_b   1.000
_cell.length_c   1.000
_cell.angle_alpha   90.00
_cell.angle_beta   90.00
_cell.angle_gamma   90.00
#
_symmetry.space_group_name_H-M   'P 1'
#
loop_
_entity.id
_entity.type
_entity.pdbx_description
1 polymer ?
#
loop_
_entity_poly.entity_id
_entity_poly.type
_entity_poly.pdbx_seq_one_letter_code
_entity_poly.pdbx_strand_id
1 'polypeptide(L)'
;MRDSDSEYPLRQPQRREHHPFDDDADDDTLQEEPRYAGGPLHQRLAPTRPQIPPGHIRKTLIIGLVAGIIAALQVIIFTFANASLYQNAANAGNANSLTLGAASTIVGIFCLTSFISLVIYFIAGFIIGKVAIERRMGFLGGFVAGAVAYAIGFFIQYFPGYPGSRNTGFSGGLIGFGGGLITALIILLLLALLGGLFGFLGAWLATRKHPYYVGYDA
;
A
#
# COMPACT_ATOMS: atom_id res chain seq x y z
N MET A 1 40.46 -1.91 -17.37
CA MET A 1 41.28 -3.10 -17.16
C MET A 1 41.27 -3.45 -15.69
N ARG A 2 40.40 -4.34 -15.30
CA ARG A 2 40.53 -5.29 -14.18
C ARG A 2 39.22 -6.07 -14.13
N ASP A 3 39.25 -7.20 -14.82
CA ASP A 3 38.28 -8.28 -14.72
C ASP A 3 38.43 -8.90 -13.32
N SER A 4 37.29 -9.08 -12.64
CA SER A 4 37.24 -9.95 -11.47
C SER A 4 36.05 -10.89 -11.67
N ASP A 5 36.34 -12.00 -12.32
CA ASP A 5 35.53 -13.20 -12.40
C ASP A 5 35.34 -13.76 -10.99
N SER A 6 34.15 -13.60 -10.42
CA SER A 6 33.76 -14.33 -9.21
C SER A 6 33.09 -15.64 -9.63
N GLU A 7 33.89 -16.69 -9.69
CA GLU A 7 33.44 -18.08 -9.82
C GLU A 7 32.54 -18.45 -8.63
N TYR A 8 31.26 -18.71 -8.91
CA TYR A 8 30.37 -19.36 -7.96
C TYR A 8 30.62 -20.88 -7.99
N PRO A 9 30.97 -21.51 -6.86
CA PRO A 9 31.09 -22.96 -6.82
C PRO A 9 29.72 -23.61 -6.96
N LEU A 10 29.54 -24.37 -8.04
CA LEU A 10 28.40 -25.24 -8.27
C LEU A 10 28.32 -26.28 -7.13
N ARG A 11 27.27 -26.17 -6.29
CA ARG A 11 26.94 -27.23 -5.32
C ARG A 11 26.57 -28.49 -6.08
N GLN A 12 27.43 -29.48 -5.99
CA GLN A 12 27.14 -30.83 -6.47
C GLN A 12 25.97 -31.45 -5.68
N PRO A 13 25.02 -32.11 -6.34
CA PRO A 13 23.98 -32.85 -5.65
C PRO A 13 24.59 -34.05 -4.93
N GLN A 14 24.42 -34.11 -3.61
CA GLN A 14 24.80 -35.30 -2.82
C GLN A 14 24.05 -36.52 -3.33
N ARG A 15 24.81 -37.42 -3.92
CA ARG A 15 24.42 -38.78 -4.33
C ARG A 15 24.06 -39.53 -3.06
N ARG A 16 22.79 -39.88 -2.86
CA ARG A 16 22.36 -40.82 -1.83
C ARG A 16 22.90 -42.20 -2.21
N GLU A 17 23.82 -42.67 -1.42
CA GLU A 17 24.27 -44.06 -1.51
C GLU A 17 23.12 -44.95 -1.11
N HIS A 18 22.75 -45.86 -2.04
CA HIS A 18 21.85 -46.98 -1.78
C HIS A 18 22.62 -47.98 -0.92
N HIS A 19 22.16 -48.19 0.30
CA HIS A 19 22.53 -49.39 1.05
C HIS A 19 21.81 -50.61 0.46
N PRO A 20 22.54 -51.68 0.11
CA PRO A 20 21.90 -52.91 -0.30
C PRO A 20 21.21 -53.55 0.91
N PHE A 21 20.03 -54.06 0.67
CA PHE A 21 19.24 -54.87 1.57
C PHE A 21 20.06 -56.13 1.90
N ASP A 22 20.38 -56.35 3.16
CA ASP A 22 20.72 -57.66 3.68
C ASP A 22 19.43 -58.35 4.07
N ASP A 23 18.99 -59.27 3.20
CA ASP A 23 18.06 -60.35 3.55
C ASP A 23 18.84 -61.30 4.43
N ASP A 24 18.45 -61.45 5.68
CA ASP A 24 18.51 -62.75 6.38
C ASP A 24 18.00 -62.61 7.84
N ALA A 25 17.22 -63.60 8.18
CA ALA A 25 16.96 -64.13 9.52
C ALA A 25 15.56 -63.87 10.11
N ASP A 26 14.77 -64.91 9.89
CA ASP A 26 13.68 -65.36 10.74
C ASP A 26 14.10 -65.30 12.22
N ASP A 27 13.40 -64.55 13.04
CA ASP A 27 13.31 -64.82 14.47
C ASP A 27 11.94 -64.42 15.02
N ASP A 28 11.08 -65.43 15.15
CA ASP A 28 9.79 -65.43 15.82
C ASP A 28 9.98 -65.16 17.31
N THR A 29 10.21 -63.92 17.70
CA THR A 29 10.03 -63.50 19.06
C THR A 29 8.89 -62.48 19.12
N LEU A 30 7.77 -62.97 19.66
CA LEU A 30 6.64 -62.16 20.12
C LEU A 30 7.17 -61.10 21.10
N GLN A 31 7.68 -59.97 20.54
CA GLN A 31 7.97 -58.81 21.32
C GLN A 31 6.66 -58.04 21.52
N GLU A 32 6.19 -58.07 22.76
CA GLU A 32 5.15 -57.18 23.26
C GLU A 32 5.38 -55.76 22.71
N GLU A 33 4.42 -55.25 21.95
CA GLU A 33 4.41 -53.85 21.53
C GLU A 33 4.64 -52.96 22.75
N PRO A 34 5.71 -52.19 22.80
CA PRO A 34 5.82 -51.20 23.84
C PRO A 34 4.66 -50.22 23.65
N ARG A 35 3.68 -50.29 24.57
CA ARG A 35 2.66 -49.24 24.71
C ARG A 35 3.39 -47.92 24.69
N TYR A 36 3.32 -47.21 23.58
CA TYR A 36 3.78 -45.84 23.48
C TYR A 36 3.02 -45.04 24.54
N ALA A 37 3.57 -45.00 25.75
CA ALA A 37 3.24 -44.01 26.77
C ALA A 37 3.37 -42.67 26.10
N GLY A 38 2.25 -41.95 26.04
CA GLY A 38 2.10 -40.69 25.31
C GLY A 38 3.33 -39.82 25.38
N GLY A 39 4.12 -39.85 24.30
CA GLY A 39 5.17 -38.89 24.11
C GLY A 39 4.56 -37.50 24.19
N PRO A 40 5.26 -36.53 24.75
CA PRO A 40 4.74 -35.19 24.89
C PRO A 40 4.22 -34.76 23.53
N LEU A 41 2.91 -34.45 23.47
CA LEU A 41 2.26 -33.84 22.34
C LEU A 41 3.29 -32.92 21.69
N HIS A 42 3.78 -33.29 20.51
CA HIS A 42 4.58 -32.37 19.73
C HIS A 42 3.77 -31.09 19.69
N GLN A 43 4.11 -30.15 20.59
CA GLN A 43 3.64 -28.79 20.50
C GLN A 43 4.03 -28.39 19.07
N ARG A 44 3.06 -28.46 18.13
CA ARG A 44 3.23 -27.83 16.83
C ARG A 44 3.55 -26.39 17.19
N LEU A 45 4.85 -26.10 17.23
CA LEU A 45 5.33 -24.73 17.37
C LEU A 45 4.57 -23.97 16.31
N ALA A 46 3.59 -23.19 16.75
CA ALA A 46 2.82 -22.35 15.85
C ALA A 46 3.85 -21.63 14.97
N PRO A 47 3.76 -21.72 13.66
CA PRO A 47 4.79 -21.16 12.79
C PRO A 47 5.00 -19.72 13.22
N THR A 48 6.16 -19.46 13.82
CA THR A 48 6.55 -18.13 14.28
C THR A 48 6.47 -17.23 13.05
N ARG A 49 5.54 -16.27 13.10
CA ARG A 49 5.39 -15.30 12.01
C ARG A 49 6.77 -14.71 11.72
N PRO A 50 7.25 -14.78 10.47
CA PRO A 50 8.54 -14.22 10.16
C PRO A 50 8.55 -12.75 10.59
N GLN A 51 9.50 -12.39 11.44
CA GLN A 51 9.67 -11.01 11.87
C GLN A 51 10.03 -10.19 10.63
N ILE A 52 9.29 -9.10 10.40
CA ILE A 52 9.51 -8.23 9.27
C ILE A 52 10.89 -7.57 9.44
N PRO A 53 11.84 -7.76 8.52
CA PRO A 53 13.11 -7.09 8.62
C PRO A 53 12.91 -5.56 8.61
N PRO A 54 13.58 -4.78 9.48
CA PRO A 54 13.38 -3.34 9.60
C PRO A 54 13.58 -2.56 8.30
N GLY A 55 14.35 -3.10 7.36
CA GLY A 55 14.56 -2.51 6.03
C GLY A 55 13.31 -2.46 5.14
N HIS A 56 12.32 -3.32 5.37
CA HIS A 56 11.07 -3.33 4.58
C HIS A 56 10.14 -2.19 4.96
N ILE A 57 10.07 -1.82 6.23
CA ILE A 57 9.29 -0.67 6.69
C ILE A 57 9.79 0.62 6.02
N ARG A 58 11.11 0.85 6.02
CA ARG A 58 11.70 2.04 5.38
C ARG A 58 11.38 2.10 3.88
N LYS A 59 11.49 1.00 3.15
CA LYS A 59 11.13 0.93 1.73
C LYS A 59 9.65 1.24 1.51
N THR A 60 8.77 0.69 2.33
CA THR A 60 7.32 0.94 2.29
C THR A 60 6.99 2.41 2.49
N LEU A 61 7.60 3.06 3.49
CA LEU A 61 7.40 4.49 3.75
C LEU A 61 7.88 5.37 2.58
N ILE A 62 9.03 5.05 1.99
CA ILE A 62 9.55 5.78 0.82
C ILE A 62 8.60 5.64 -0.37
N ILE A 63 8.14 4.43 -0.69
CA ILE A 63 7.20 4.20 -1.79
C ILE A 63 5.89 4.95 -1.54
N GLY A 64 5.35 4.89 -0.31
CA GLY A 64 4.14 5.62 0.07
C GLY A 64 4.31 7.13 -0.06
N LEU A 65 5.42 7.69 0.40
CA LEU A 65 5.74 9.11 0.28
C LEU A 65 5.82 9.56 -1.18
N VAL A 66 6.54 8.81 -2.03
CA VAL A 66 6.63 9.12 -3.47
C VAL A 66 5.26 9.06 -4.14
N ALA A 67 4.46 8.04 -3.84
CA ALA A 67 3.11 7.91 -4.38
C ALA A 67 2.21 9.08 -3.93
N GLY A 68 2.32 9.52 -2.67
CA GLY A 68 1.61 10.69 -2.15
C GLY A 68 2.00 11.99 -2.85
N ILE A 69 3.28 12.20 -3.11
CA ILE A 69 3.77 13.36 -3.88
C ILE A 69 3.22 13.33 -5.31
N ILE A 70 3.26 12.17 -5.99
CA ILE A 70 2.73 12.02 -7.35
C ILE A 70 1.22 12.33 -7.38
N ALA A 71 0.46 11.81 -6.42
CA ALA A 71 -0.97 12.08 -6.30
C ALA A 71 -1.27 13.57 -6.05
N ALA A 72 -0.48 14.23 -5.20
CA ALA A 72 -0.61 15.66 -4.95
C ALA A 72 -0.29 16.50 -6.21
N LEU A 73 0.82 16.18 -6.90
CA LEU A 73 1.22 16.88 -8.13
C LEU A 73 0.15 16.76 -9.21
N GLN A 74 -0.44 15.58 -9.38
CA GLN A 74 -1.53 15.36 -10.32
C GLN A 74 -2.70 16.31 -10.02
N VAL A 75 -3.15 16.43 -8.76
CA VAL A 75 -4.23 17.34 -8.37
C VAL A 75 -3.85 18.78 -8.65
N ILE A 76 -2.64 19.19 -8.32
CA ILE A 76 -2.13 20.56 -8.57
C ILE A 76 -2.14 20.88 -10.06
N ILE A 77 -1.64 19.98 -10.92
CA ILE A 77 -1.62 20.16 -12.38
C ILE A 77 -3.04 20.33 -12.92
N PHE A 78 -3.99 19.48 -12.49
CA PHE A 78 -5.39 19.61 -12.93
C PHE A 78 -6.03 20.92 -12.46
N THR A 79 -5.70 21.38 -11.26
CA THR A 79 -6.19 22.66 -10.75
C THR A 79 -5.66 23.83 -11.57
N PHE A 80 -4.37 23.85 -11.92
CA PHE A 80 -3.78 24.88 -12.78
C PHE A 80 -4.32 24.82 -14.22
N ALA A 81 -4.49 23.61 -14.78
CA ALA A 81 -5.07 23.44 -16.11
C ALA A 81 -6.50 23.98 -16.21
N ASN A 82 -7.22 24.06 -15.09
CA ASN A 82 -8.58 24.56 -15.01
C ASN A 82 -8.67 25.87 -14.20
N ALA A 83 -7.59 26.66 -14.14
CA ALA A 83 -7.50 27.84 -13.30
C ALA A 83 -8.63 28.85 -13.53
N SER A 84 -9.02 29.07 -14.80
CA SER A 84 -10.11 29.99 -15.15
C SER A 84 -11.47 29.58 -14.54
N LEU A 85 -11.72 28.26 -14.49
CA LEU A 85 -12.93 27.73 -13.90
C LEU A 85 -12.99 28.00 -12.38
N TYR A 86 -11.88 27.77 -11.69
CA TYR A 86 -11.77 28.04 -10.25
C TYR A 86 -11.83 29.52 -9.92
N GLN A 87 -11.21 30.39 -10.74
CA GLN A 87 -11.30 31.84 -10.58
C GLN A 87 -12.71 32.39 -10.82
N ASN A 88 -13.39 31.89 -11.86
CA ASN A 88 -14.79 32.24 -12.11
C ASN A 88 -15.71 31.82 -10.96
N ALA A 89 -15.49 30.63 -10.41
CA ALA A 89 -16.23 30.13 -9.26
C ALA A 89 -15.95 30.99 -8.01
N ALA A 90 -14.72 31.40 -7.80
CA ALA A 90 -14.34 32.28 -6.70
C ALA A 90 -15.00 33.66 -6.83
N ASN A 91 -15.03 34.25 -8.03
CA ASN A 91 -15.65 35.54 -8.31
C ASN A 91 -17.18 35.54 -8.21
N ALA A 92 -17.79 34.38 -8.39
CA ALA A 92 -19.24 34.22 -8.23
C ALA A 92 -19.74 34.39 -6.78
N GLY A 93 -18.86 34.42 -5.79
CA GLY A 93 -19.11 34.82 -4.39
C GLY A 93 -20.01 33.88 -3.57
N ASN A 94 -20.95 33.20 -4.21
CA ASN A 94 -21.87 32.23 -3.57
C ASN A 94 -22.15 31.05 -4.49
N ALA A 95 -22.29 29.87 -3.91
CA ALA A 95 -22.62 28.64 -4.65
C ALA A 95 -23.92 28.75 -5.49
N ASN A 96 -24.84 29.62 -5.08
CA ASN A 96 -26.11 29.84 -5.77
C ASN A 96 -25.99 30.66 -7.07
N SER A 97 -24.86 31.36 -7.29
CA SER A 97 -24.59 32.12 -8.51
C SER A 97 -23.75 31.36 -9.54
N LEU A 98 -23.25 30.16 -9.17
CA LEU A 98 -22.59 29.27 -10.11
C LEU A 98 -23.63 28.69 -11.08
N THR A 99 -23.33 28.77 -12.39
CA THR A 99 -24.14 28.05 -13.36
C THR A 99 -24.07 26.55 -13.10
N LEU A 100 -25.18 25.84 -13.32
CA LEU A 100 -25.24 24.38 -13.12
C LEU A 100 -24.12 23.68 -13.90
N GLY A 101 -23.76 24.17 -15.08
CA GLY A 101 -22.67 23.66 -15.90
C GLY A 101 -21.30 23.81 -15.26
N ALA A 102 -21.01 24.96 -14.63
CA ALA A 102 -19.74 25.18 -13.95
C ALA A 102 -19.61 24.28 -12.71
N ALA A 103 -20.67 24.17 -11.93
CA ALA A 103 -20.71 23.29 -10.76
C ALA A 103 -20.49 21.83 -11.12
N SER A 104 -21.20 21.32 -12.16
CA SER A 104 -21.04 19.93 -12.62
C SER A 104 -19.64 19.65 -13.14
N THR A 105 -19.00 20.61 -13.82
CA THR A 105 -17.64 20.47 -14.32
C THR A 105 -16.62 20.37 -13.16
N ILE A 106 -16.77 21.21 -12.13
CA ILE A 106 -15.90 21.14 -10.94
C ILE A 106 -16.04 19.78 -10.24
N VAL A 107 -17.26 19.29 -10.05
CA VAL A 107 -17.51 17.97 -9.47
C VAL A 107 -16.90 16.87 -10.34
N GLY A 108 -17.04 16.96 -11.67
CA GLY A 108 -16.45 16.00 -12.61
C GLY A 108 -14.91 15.93 -12.49
N ILE A 109 -14.24 17.10 -12.46
CA ILE A 109 -12.79 17.19 -12.26
C ILE A 109 -12.41 16.58 -10.91
N PHE A 110 -13.15 16.88 -9.86
CA PHE A 110 -12.89 16.33 -8.53
C PHE A 110 -13.02 14.79 -8.51
N CYS A 111 -14.07 14.23 -9.10
CA CYS A 111 -14.25 12.79 -9.21
C CYS A 111 -13.12 12.14 -10.03
N LEU A 112 -12.73 12.74 -11.14
CA LEU A 112 -11.64 12.24 -11.99
C LEU A 112 -10.30 12.24 -11.25
N THR A 113 -9.93 13.35 -10.62
CA THR A 113 -8.67 13.47 -9.88
C THR A 113 -8.64 12.53 -8.67
N SER A 114 -9.76 12.36 -7.98
CA SER A 114 -9.89 11.39 -6.88
C SER A 114 -9.71 9.96 -7.38
N PHE A 115 -10.34 9.60 -8.49
CA PHE A 115 -10.19 8.26 -9.08
C PHE A 115 -8.74 7.98 -9.47
N ILE A 116 -8.06 8.91 -10.12
CA ILE A 116 -6.65 8.77 -10.48
C ILE A 116 -5.78 8.59 -9.22
N SER A 117 -6.04 9.36 -8.17
CA SER A 117 -5.32 9.22 -6.89
C SER A 117 -5.50 7.84 -6.28
N LEU A 118 -6.71 7.28 -6.30
CA LEU A 118 -6.98 5.92 -5.81
C LEU A 118 -6.23 4.86 -6.61
N VAL A 119 -6.14 5.03 -7.94
CA VAL A 119 -5.34 4.14 -8.81
C VAL A 119 -3.85 4.22 -8.44
N ILE A 120 -3.32 5.42 -8.17
CA ILE A 120 -1.93 5.61 -7.73
C ILE A 120 -1.69 4.87 -6.41
N TYR A 121 -2.58 4.99 -5.42
CA TYR A 121 -2.46 4.29 -4.13
C TYR A 121 -2.53 2.78 -4.29
N PHE A 122 -3.39 2.28 -5.17
CA PHE A 122 -3.50 0.87 -5.50
C PHE A 122 -2.20 0.33 -6.11
N ILE A 123 -1.63 1.05 -7.09
CA ILE A 123 -0.36 0.67 -7.74
C ILE A 123 0.79 0.68 -6.71
N ALA A 124 0.86 1.71 -5.87
CA ALA A 124 1.86 1.78 -4.80
C ALA A 124 1.75 0.58 -3.85
N GLY A 125 0.53 0.24 -3.43
CA GLY A 125 0.26 -0.93 -2.61
C GLY A 125 0.65 -2.23 -3.29
N PHE A 126 0.39 -2.36 -4.59
CA PHE A 126 0.78 -3.53 -5.40
C PHE A 126 2.31 -3.69 -5.43
N ILE A 127 3.06 -2.60 -5.65
CA ILE A 127 4.52 -2.61 -5.63
C ILE A 127 5.04 -3.01 -4.24
N ILE A 128 4.47 -2.42 -3.18
CA ILE A 128 4.83 -2.73 -1.79
C ILE A 128 4.54 -4.20 -1.48
N GLY A 129 3.40 -4.73 -1.93
CA GLY A 129 3.04 -6.12 -1.75
C GLY A 129 4.04 -7.08 -2.39
N LYS A 130 4.60 -6.74 -3.56
CA LYS A 130 5.66 -7.52 -4.19
C LYS A 130 7.01 -7.44 -3.47
N VAL A 131 7.33 -6.28 -2.89
CA VAL A 131 8.62 -6.05 -2.22
C VAL A 131 8.64 -6.59 -0.80
N ALA A 132 7.56 -6.39 -0.04
CA ALA A 132 7.47 -6.73 1.37
C ALA A 132 6.82 -8.11 1.63
N ILE A 133 6.13 -8.69 0.63
CA ILE A 133 5.37 -9.95 0.73
C ILE A 133 4.32 -9.91 1.87
N GLU A 134 4.01 -8.73 2.41
CA GLU A 134 3.10 -8.55 3.53
C GLU A 134 1.98 -7.55 3.19
N ARG A 135 0.74 -8.00 3.31
CA ARG A 135 -0.47 -7.21 2.97
C ARG A 135 -0.61 -5.96 3.84
N ARG A 136 -0.19 -6.04 5.12
CA ARG A 136 -0.27 -4.91 6.07
C ARG A 136 0.63 -3.75 5.66
N MET A 137 1.76 -4.04 5.02
CA MET A 137 2.66 -3.02 4.51
C MET A 137 2.04 -2.22 3.37
N GLY A 138 1.20 -2.86 2.53
CA GLY A 138 0.42 -2.15 1.51
C GLY A 138 -0.54 -1.14 2.11
N PHE A 139 -1.22 -1.49 3.22
CA PHE A 139 -2.06 -0.55 3.95
C PHE A 139 -1.25 0.64 4.48
N LEU A 140 -0.12 0.37 5.15
CA LEU A 140 0.75 1.42 5.70
C LEU A 140 1.25 2.39 4.61
N GLY A 141 1.72 1.85 3.48
CA GLY A 141 2.19 2.67 2.37
C GLY A 141 1.10 3.51 1.73
N GLY A 142 -0.10 2.92 1.51
CA GLY A 142 -1.26 3.65 1.01
C GLY A 142 -1.77 4.71 1.99
N PHE A 143 -1.75 4.43 3.28
CA PHE A 143 -2.09 5.38 4.34
C PHE A 143 -1.15 6.61 4.32
N VAL A 144 0.15 6.36 4.25
CA VAL A 144 1.16 7.43 4.14
C VAL A 144 0.96 8.22 2.86
N ALA A 145 0.69 7.55 1.73
CA ALA A 145 0.44 8.22 0.45
C ALA A 145 -0.77 9.17 0.52
N GLY A 146 -1.88 8.70 1.08
CA GLY A 146 -3.09 9.52 1.28
C GLY A 146 -2.85 10.70 2.21
N ALA A 147 -2.15 10.48 3.33
CA ALA A 147 -1.81 11.54 4.29
C ALA A 147 -0.91 12.61 3.66
N VAL A 148 0.13 12.21 2.91
CA VAL A 148 1.06 13.13 2.24
C VAL A 148 0.35 13.91 1.14
N ALA A 149 -0.46 13.25 0.31
CA ALA A 149 -1.21 13.92 -0.74
C ALA A 149 -2.15 14.98 -0.18
N TYR A 150 -2.87 14.66 0.91
CA TYR A 150 -3.72 15.62 1.58
C TYR A 150 -2.92 16.76 2.20
N ALA A 151 -1.84 16.48 2.89
CA ALA A 151 -1.01 17.52 3.52
C ALA A 151 -0.48 18.53 2.48
N ILE A 152 0.06 18.05 1.36
CA ILE A 152 0.52 18.91 0.26
C ILE A 152 -0.66 19.73 -0.29
N GLY A 153 -1.80 19.09 -0.57
CA GLY A 153 -3.01 19.76 -1.05
C GLY A 153 -3.54 20.82 -0.07
N PHE A 154 -3.41 20.58 1.23
CA PHE A 154 -3.78 21.53 2.26
C PHE A 154 -2.84 22.74 2.29
N PHE A 155 -1.53 22.50 2.25
CA PHE A 155 -0.55 23.60 2.32
C PHE A 155 -0.50 24.44 1.04
N ILE A 156 -0.68 23.84 -0.15
CA ILE A 156 -0.65 24.59 -1.41
C ILE A 156 -1.71 25.69 -1.50
N GLN A 157 -2.84 25.54 -0.79
CA GLN A 157 -3.93 26.53 -0.77
C GLN A 157 -3.53 27.87 -0.12
N TYR A 158 -2.45 27.87 0.64
CA TYR A 158 -1.91 29.10 1.25
C TYR A 158 -0.92 29.84 0.32
N PHE A 159 -0.53 29.21 -0.80
CA PHE A 159 0.38 29.85 -1.74
C PHE A 159 -0.34 30.95 -2.56
N PRO A 160 0.21 32.15 -2.61
CA PRO A 160 -0.33 33.22 -3.45
C PRO A 160 -0.26 32.78 -4.92
N GLY A 161 -1.35 33.03 -5.66
CA GLY A 161 -1.44 32.61 -7.07
C GLY A 161 -1.94 31.18 -7.33
N TYR A 162 -2.16 30.38 -6.30
CA TYR A 162 -2.84 29.10 -6.48
C TYR A 162 -4.33 29.32 -6.80
N PRO A 163 -4.87 28.77 -7.92
CA PRO A 163 -6.23 29.07 -8.37
C PRO A 163 -7.33 28.69 -7.38
N GLY A 164 -7.09 27.68 -6.54
CA GLY A 164 -7.99 27.23 -5.46
C GLY A 164 -7.59 27.80 -4.09
N SER A 165 -6.89 28.95 -4.03
CA SER A 165 -6.43 29.51 -2.76
C SER A 165 -7.60 29.96 -1.88
N ARG A 166 -7.44 29.87 -0.56
CA ARG A 166 -8.43 30.36 0.42
C ARG A 166 -8.69 31.88 0.32
N ASN A 167 -7.72 32.61 -0.19
CA ASN A 167 -7.82 34.07 -0.35
C ASN A 167 -8.83 34.52 -1.44
N THR A 168 -9.24 33.59 -2.32
CA THR A 168 -10.23 33.84 -3.37
C THR A 168 -11.67 33.63 -2.92
N GLY A 169 -11.92 33.34 -1.65
CA GLY A 169 -13.26 33.08 -1.12
C GLY A 169 -13.88 31.79 -1.58
N PHE A 170 -13.29 31.11 -2.56
CA PHE A 170 -13.71 29.78 -3.03
C PHE A 170 -12.85 28.70 -2.40
N SER A 171 -13.21 28.27 -1.22
CA SER A 171 -12.67 27.07 -0.60
C SER A 171 -13.41 25.82 -1.12
N GLY A 172 -13.68 25.77 -2.41
CA GLY A 172 -14.56 24.82 -3.09
C GLY A 172 -13.95 23.48 -3.43
N GLY A 173 -13.16 22.96 -2.54
CA GLY A 173 -12.89 21.52 -2.55
C GLY A 173 -13.47 20.89 -1.28
N LEU A 174 -13.48 19.58 -1.18
CA LEU A 174 -13.80 18.84 0.05
C LEU A 174 -13.03 19.36 1.28
N ILE A 175 -11.98 20.15 1.04
CA ILE A 175 -11.07 20.77 2.01
C ILE A 175 -11.56 22.16 2.42
N GLY A 176 -12.49 22.74 1.67
CA GLY A 176 -13.00 24.09 1.87
C GLY A 176 -14.11 24.26 2.89
N PHE A 177 -14.49 23.20 3.55
CA PHE A 177 -15.37 23.32 4.69
C PHE A 177 -14.68 24.19 5.75
N GLY A 178 -15.22 25.38 6.06
CA GLY A 178 -14.74 26.33 7.06
C GLY A 178 -14.62 25.80 8.49
N GLY A 179 -14.33 24.54 8.60
CA GLY A 179 -13.99 23.83 9.82
C GLY A 179 -12.53 24.10 10.19
N GLY A 180 -12.29 24.44 11.43
CA GLY A 180 -10.94 24.61 11.97
C GLY A 180 -10.06 23.37 11.83
N LEU A 181 -8.92 23.38 12.49
CA LEU A 181 -7.91 22.32 12.52
C LEU A 181 -8.51 20.91 12.71
N ILE A 182 -9.55 20.78 13.52
CA ILE A 182 -10.22 19.51 13.80
C ILE A 182 -10.82 18.90 12.53
N THR A 183 -11.53 19.69 11.71
CA THR A 183 -12.11 19.23 10.44
C THR A 183 -11.02 18.81 9.46
N ALA A 184 -9.92 19.57 9.39
CA ALA A 184 -8.78 19.24 8.55
C ALA A 184 -8.15 17.89 8.96
N LEU A 185 -8.02 17.63 10.28
CA LEU A 185 -7.49 16.35 10.79
C LEU A 185 -8.44 15.19 10.52
N ILE A 186 -9.75 15.39 10.65
CA ILE A 186 -10.74 14.34 10.33
C ILE A 186 -10.66 13.98 8.85
N ILE A 187 -10.61 14.96 7.95
CA ILE A 187 -10.51 14.72 6.51
C ILE A 187 -9.18 14.05 6.17
N LEU A 188 -8.07 14.50 6.76
CA LEU A 188 -6.77 13.84 6.61
C LEU A 188 -6.84 12.37 6.99
N LEU A 189 -7.43 12.06 8.14
CA LEU A 189 -7.56 10.68 8.61
C LEU A 189 -8.41 9.84 7.64
N LEU A 190 -9.55 10.38 7.19
CA LEU A 190 -10.44 9.68 6.26
C LEU A 190 -9.74 9.39 4.92
N LEU A 191 -9.04 10.39 4.35
CA LEU A 191 -8.33 10.20 3.09
C LEU A 191 -7.12 9.28 3.24
N ALA A 192 -6.41 9.34 4.37
CA ALA A 192 -5.33 8.42 4.68
C ALA A 192 -5.84 6.97 4.84
N LEU A 193 -6.98 6.77 5.51
CA LEU A 193 -7.62 5.46 5.64
C LEU A 193 -8.06 4.93 4.27
N LEU A 194 -8.66 5.78 3.44
CA LEU A 194 -9.05 5.41 2.09
C LEU A 194 -7.83 5.00 1.25
N GLY A 195 -6.76 5.79 1.30
CA GLY A 195 -5.48 5.46 0.67
C GLY A 195 -4.92 4.12 1.17
N GLY A 196 -4.97 3.90 2.49
CA GLY A 196 -4.57 2.64 3.13
C GLY A 196 -5.38 1.45 2.63
N LEU A 197 -6.70 1.59 2.50
CA LEU A 197 -7.59 0.55 1.99
C LEU A 197 -7.23 0.15 0.55
N PHE A 198 -7.05 1.13 -0.34
CA PHE A 198 -6.65 0.85 -1.72
C PHE A 198 -5.22 0.30 -1.81
N GLY A 199 -4.30 0.78 -0.98
CA GLY A 199 -2.97 0.20 -0.87
C GLY A 199 -3.00 -1.25 -0.37
N PHE A 200 -3.87 -1.57 0.58
CA PHE A 200 -4.08 -2.95 1.03
C PHE A 200 -4.62 -3.85 -0.10
N LEU A 201 -5.63 -3.36 -0.85
CA LEU A 201 -6.19 -4.10 -2.00
C LEU A 201 -5.12 -4.39 -3.06
N GLY A 202 -4.26 -3.40 -3.35
CA GLY A 202 -3.12 -3.58 -4.26
C GLY A 202 -2.15 -4.65 -3.76
N ALA A 203 -1.75 -4.60 -2.50
CA ALA A 203 -0.86 -5.58 -1.89
C ALA A 203 -1.50 -6.97 -1.81
N TRP A 204 -2.79 -7.04 -1.51
CA TRP A 204 -3.53 -8.30 -1.50
C TRP A 204 -3.51 -8.96 -2.88
N LEU A 205 -3.76 -8.19 -3.94
CA LEU A 205 -3.70 -8.71 -5.31
C LEU A 205 -2.29 -9.19 -5.67
N ALA A 206 -1.25 -8.44 -5.28
CA ALA A 206 0.15 -8.78 -5.53
C ALA A 206 0.58 -10.09 -4.84
N THR A 207 0.02 -10.37 -3.65
CA THR A 207 0.41 -11.52 -2.81
C THR A 207 -0.53 -12.72 -2.91
N ARG A 208 -1.64 -12.62 -3.66
CA ARG A 208 -2.68 -13.66 -3.72
C ARG A 208 -2.15 -15.04 -4.12
N LYS A 209 -1.17 -15.09 -5.04
CA LYS A 209 -0.57 -16.34 -5.54
C LYS A 209 0.77 -16.67 -4.88
N HIS A 210 1.17 -15.93 -3.85
CA HIS A 210 2.45 -16.19 -3.20
C HIS A 210 2.37 -17.45 -2.33
N PRO A 211 3.35 -18.37 -2.41
CA PRO A 211 3.33 -19.65 -1.68
C PRO A 211 3.11 -19.50 -0.16
N TYR A 212 3.58 -18.40 0.41
CA TYR A 212 3.39 -18.07 1.83
C TYR A 212 1.91 -17.95 2.23
N TYR A 213 1.03 -17.51 1.33
CA TYR A 213 -0.41 -17.35 1.61
C TYR A 213 -1.24 -18.54 1.12
N VAL A 214 -0.80 -19.25 0.07
CA VAL A 214 -1.50 -20.43 -0.48
C VAL A 214 -1.41 -21.63 0.48
N GLY A 215 -0.36 -21.74 1.29
CA GLY A 215 -0.19 -22.84 2.26
C GLY A 215 -1.01 -22.68 3.55
N TYR A 216 -1.69 -21.56 3.77
CA TYR A 216 -2.54 -21.35 4.96
C TYR A 216 -4.03 -21.59 4.71
N ASP A 217 -4.45 -21.67 3.43
CA ASP A 217 -5.84 -21.86 3.02
C ASP A 217 -6.15 -23.35 2.67
N ALA A 218 -5.18 -24.26 2.86
CA ALA A 218 -5.29 -25.69 2.72
C ALA A 218 -5.17 -26.37 4.10
#